data_56190a4a8866d5797c244af3811be903
#
_entry.id   56190a4a8866d5797c244af3811be903
#
_cell.length_a   1.000
_cell.length_b   1.000
_cell.length_c   1.000
_cell.angle_alpha   90.00
_cell.angle_beta   90.00
_cell.angle_gamma   90.00
#
_symmetry.space_group_name_H-M   'P 1'
#
loop_
_entity.id
_entity.type
_entity.pdbx_description
1 polymer ?
#
loop_
_entity_poly.entity_id
_entity_poly.type
_entity_poly.pdbx_seq_one_letter_code
_entity_poly.pdbx_strand_id
1 'polypeptide(L)'
;VYVDLTFGGGGHSKLILDNLSRSGKLIAFDQDIDAINNKIDDSRLILINQNFKFLGQNLKYNNILNIDGVFADLGVSSHQFDSAERGFSIRYDSVIDMRMNTNSSFNAQQILNEYSESQISNILFEYADLRNSRAIAKHIVNFRIENCIKSTLQFNKILSPFIAKGFENKTLAKIYQALRIEVNSEIDALKELLCQLPEVVKKGGKISIITYHSIEDRLVKRFIKNGCFDSEPIKDDFGKWNLPFKK
;
A
#
# COMPACT_ATOMS: atom_id res chain seq x y z
N VAL A 1 -8.47 -4.10 22.66
CA VAL A 1 -8.81 -3.51 21.35
C VAL A 1 -7.73 -3.89 20.35
N TYR A 2 -8.13 -4.44 19.21
CA TYR A 2 -7.21 -4.77 18.09
C TYR A 2 -7.60 -3.96 16.85
N VAL A 3 -6.65 -3.81 15.95
CA VAL A 3 -6.83 -3.10 14.70
C VAL A 3 -6.40 -3.97 13.53
N ASP A 4 -7.25 -4.12 12.51
CA ASP A 4 -6.92 -4.64 11.21
C ASP A 4 -6.89 -3.47 10.20
N LEU A 5 -5.72 -3.17 9.66
CA LEU A 5 -5.50 -2.00 8.80
C LEU A 5 -5.86 -2.26 7.33
N THR A 6 -6.18 -3.51 7.00
CA THR A 6 -6.37 -4.01 5.63
C THR A 6 -7.48 -5.05 5.61
N PHE A 7 -8.72 -4.60 5.77
CA PHE A 7 -9.88 -5.49 5.92
C PHE A 7 -10.10 -6.42 4.73
N GLY A 8 -10.04 -5.89 3.50
CA GLY A 8 -10.19 -6.66 2.27
C GLY A 8 -11.46 -7.51 2.24
N GLY A 9 -11.30 -8.82 2.13
CA GLY A 9 -12.39 -9.80 2.19
C GLY A 9 -12.85 -10.17 3.60
N GLY A 10 -12.28 -9.56 4.65
CA GLY A 10 -12.64 -9.81 6.04
C GLY A 10 -12.08 -11.09 6.66
N GLY A 11 -11.25 -11.85 5.94
CA GLY A 11 -10.74 -13.14 6.42
C GLY A 11 -9.93 -13.04 7.72
N HIS A 12 -8.95 -12.13 7.77
CA HIS A 12 -8.14 -11.88 8.96
C HIS A 12 -8.97 -11.27 10.10
N SER A 13 -9.82 -10.30 9.76
CA SER A 13 -10.76 -9.69 10.73
C SER A 13 -11.66 -10.73 11.38
N LYS A 14 -12.18 -11.70 10.62
CA LYS A 14 -12.99 -12.80 11.17
C LYS A 14 -12.19 -13.64 12.15
N LEU A 15 -10.97 -14.04 11.79
CA LEU A 15 -10.10 -14.82 12.68
C LEU A 15 -9.77 -14.05 13.97
N ILE A 16 -9.57 -12.74 13.90
CA ILE A 16 -9.36 -11.90 15.07
C ILE A 16 -10.63 -11.90 15.96
N LEU A 17 -11.81 -11.67 15.37
CA LEU A 17 -13.10 -11.66 16.08
C LEU A 17 -13.39 -13.00 16.78
N ASP A 18 -13.10 -14.12 16.12
CA ASP A 18 -13.30 -15.47 16.67
C ASP A 18 -12.45 -15.72 17.92
N ASN A 19 -11.32 -15.01 18.06
CA ASN A 19 -10.41 -15.10 19.20
C ASN A 19 -10.56 -13.96 20.21
N LEU A 20 -11.39 -12.96 19.94
CA LEU A 20 -11.65 -11.87 20.87
C LEU A 20 -12.62 -12.27 21.97
N SER A 21 -12.37 -11.76 23.18
CA SER A 21 -13.34 -11.83 24.28
C SER A 21 -14.64 -11.10 23.93
N ARG A 22 -15.71 -11.36 24.68
CA ARG A 22 -17.02 -10.70 24.48
C ARG A 22 -16.95 -9.17 24.62
N SER A 23 -16.05 -8.65 25.42
CA SER A 23 -15.82 -7.20 25.62
C SER A 23 -14.74 -6.63 24.69
N GLY A 24 -14.10 -7.47 23.88
CA GLY A 24 -13.09 -7.05 22.91
C GLY A 24 -13.70 -6.21 21.80
N LYS A 25 -12.85 -5.38 21.16
CA LYS A 25 -13.25 -4.59 19.99
C LYS A 25 -12.22 -4.77 18.89
N LEU A 26 -12.69 -4.87 17.66
CA LEU A 26 -11.88 -4.84 16.45
C LEU A 26 -12.22 -3.58 15.65
N ILE A 27 -11.21 -2.79 15.32
CA ILE A 27 -11.36 -1.68 14.39
C ILE A 27 -10.69 -2.13 13.09
N ALA A 28 -11.42 -2.13 12.00
CA ALA A 28 -10.89 -2.52 10.71
C ALA A 28 -10.97 -1.35 9.73
N PHE A 29 -9.94 -1.23 8.89
CA PHE A 29 -9.81 -0.20 7.87
C PHE A 29 -9.78 -0.82 6.49
N ASP A 30 -10.44 -0.19 5.55
CA ASP A 30 -10.17 -0.33 4.14
C ASP A 30 -10.54 0.95 3.40
N GLN A 31 -9.72 1.34 2.44
CA GLN A 31 -10.01 2.49 1.59
C GLN A 31 -10.87 2.12 0.37
N ASP A 32 -10.97 0.83 0.04
CA ASP A 32 -11.79 0.32 -1.04
C ASP A 32 -13.24 0.15 -0.58
N ILE A 33 -14.17 0.79 -1.28
CA ILE A 33 -15.60 0.66 -0.96
C ILE A 33 -16.10 -0.78 -1.18
N ASP A 34 -15.51 -1.52 -2.12
CA ASP A 34 -15.89 -2.90 -2.38
C ASP A 34 -15.56 -3.81 -1.18
N ALA A 35 -14.47 -3.52 -0.47
CA ALA A 35 -14.12 -4.23 0.77
C ALA A 35 -15.17 -4.01 1.86
N ILE A 36 -15.75 -2.81 1.95
CA ILE A 36 -16.77 -2.49 2.95
C ILE A 36 -18.04 -3.32 2.78
N ASN A 37 -18.35 -3.72 1.54
CA ASN A 37 -19.51 -4.57 1.25
C ASN A 37 -19.37 -5.99 1.85
N ASN A 38 -18.14 -6.40 2.23
CA ASN A 38 -17.86 -7.68 2.90
C ASN A 38 -18.01 -7.61 4.43
N LYS A 39 -18.64 -6.55 4.96
CA LYS A 39 -18.79 -6.32 6.41
C LYS A 39 -19.31 -7.57 7.13
N ILE A 40 -18.60 -7.95 8.18
CA ILE A 40 -18.99 -9.02 9.09
C ILE A 40 -20.05 -8.49 10.07
N ASP A 41 -21.12 -9.22 10.26
CA ASP A 41 -22.14 -8.89 11.26
C ASP A 41 -21.70 -9.33 12.66
N ASP A 42 -20.90 -8.47 13.30
CA ASP A 42 -20.41 -8.65 14.66
C ASP A 42 -20.40 -7.28 15.36
N SER A 43 -21.08 -7.16 16.49
CA SER A 43 -21.19 -5.92 17.25
C SER A 43 -19.86 -5.40 17.82
N ARG A 44 -18.82 -6.24 17.85
CA ARG A 44 -17.47 -5.88 18.28
C ARG A 44 -16.65 -5.24 17.15
N LEU A 45 -17.13 -5.29 15.88
CA LEU A 45 -16.45 -4.75 14.71
C LEU A 45 -16.86 -3.30 14.43
N ILE A 46 -15.88 -2.43 14.34
CA ILE A 46 -16.03 -1.07 13.78
C ILE A 46 -15.25 -1.05 12.47
N LEU A 47 -15.98 -1.06 11.34
CA LEU A 47 -15.37 -1.00 10.00
C LEU A 47 -15.37 0.43 9.48
N ILE A 48 -14.20 0.93 9.08
CA ILE A 48 -13.94 2.31 8.69
C ILE A 48 -13.48 2.33 7.23
N ASN A 49 -14.24 3.02 6.38
CA ASN A 49 -13.86 3.20 4.97
C ASN A 49 -12.91 4.39 4.82
N GLN A 50 -11.68 4.20 5.23
CA GLN A 50 -10.59 5.18 5.08
C GLN A 50 -9.23 4.47 4.95
N ASN A 51 -8.25 5.20 4.43
CA ASN A 51 -6.88 4.75 4.43
C ASN A 51 -6.35 4.66 5.87
N PHE A 52 -5.58 3.63 6.16
CA PHE A 52 -5.00 3.34 7.48
C PHE A 52 -4.04 4.44 8.00
N LYS A 53 -3.55 5.32 7.14
CA LYS A 53 -2.76 6.49 7.55
C LYS A 53 -3.50 7.41 8.53
N PHE A 54 -4.83 7.32 8.59
CA PHE A 54 -5.67 8.06 9.52
C PHE A 54 -5.96 7.29 10.82
N LEU A 55 -5.17 6.27 11.16
CA LEU A 55 -5.35 5.44 12.35
C LEU A 55 -5.56 6.27 13.63
N GLY A 56 -4.62 7.14 13.97
CA GLY A 56 -4.66 7.92 15.20
C GLY A 56 -5.87 8.84 15.32
N GLN A 57 -6.31 9.43 14.19
CA GLN A 57 -7.51 10.28 14.16
C GLN A 57 -8.75 9.47 14.44
N ASN A 58 -8.87 8.28 13.82
CA ASN A 58 -10.03 7.40 14.01
C ASN A 58 -10.08 6.78 15.41
N LEU A 59 -8.95 6.45 16.00
CA LEU A 59 -8.88 5.99 17.38
C LEU A 59 -9.38 7.08 18.33
N LYS A 60 -8.93 8.32 18.17
CA LYS A 60 -9.40 9.48 18.95
C LYS A 60 -10.91 9.71 18.78
N TYR A 61 -11.42 9.67 17.55
CA TYR A 61 -12.83 9.83 17.25
C TYR A 61 -13.70 8.78 17.97
N ASN A 62 -13.20 7.54 18.06
CA ASN A 62 -13.88 6.43 18.74
C ASN A 62 -13.58 6.38 20.25
N ASN A 63 -12.95 7.39 20.85
CA ASN A 63 -12.54 7.46 22.26
C ASN A 63 -11.64 6.28 22.69
N ILE A 64 -10.75 5.84 21.80
CA ILE A 64 -9.79 4.77 22.05
C ILE A 64 -8.41 5.38 22.20
N LEU A 65 -7.86 5.29 23.41
CA LEU A 65 -6.55 5.87 23.72
C LEU A 65 -5.40 4.96 23.29
N ASN A 66 -5.59 3.64 23.48
CA ASN A 66 -4.54 2.66 23.23
C ASN A 66 -5.13 1.35 22.72
N ILE A 67 -4.32 0.63 21.93
CA ILE A 67 -4.69 -0.66 21.33
C ILE A 67 -3.73 -1.76 21.77
N ASP A 68 -4.23 -2.99 21.83
CA ASP A 68 -3.48 -4.18 22.25
C ASP A 68 -2.68 -4.81 21.11
N GLY A 69 -3.12 -4.58 19.87
CA GLY A 69 -2.39 -5.08 18.70
C GLY A 69 -2.89 -4.49 17.40
N VAL A 70 -1.98 -4.53 16.41
CA VAL A 70 -2.20 -4.08 15.03
C VAL A 70 -1.81 -5.19 14.08
N PHE A 71 -2.65 -5.42 13.11
CA PHE A 71 -2.41 -6.28 11.96
C PHE A 71 -2.52 -5.48 10.66
N ALA A 72 -1.63 -5.75 9.72
CA ALA A 72 -1.68 -5.23 8.36
C ALA A 72 -1.22 -6.30 7.37
N ASP A 73 -2.00 -6.52 6.32
CA ASP A 73 -1.66 -7.32 5.15
C ASP A 73 -1.59 -6.37 3.95
N LEU A 74 -0.37 -5.85 3.68
CA LEU A 74 -0.18 -4.77 2.71
C LEU A 74 -0.36 -5.26 1.27
N GLY A 75 -0.61 -4.33 0.36
CA GLY A 75 -0.75 -4.62 -1.06
C GLY A 75 -2.21 -4.65 -1.53
N VAL A 76 -2.48 -5.38 -2.60
CA VAL A 76 -3.81 -5.49 -3.22
C VAL A 76 -4.58 -6.68 -2.69
N SER A 77 -5.90 -6.52 -2.56
CA SER A 77 -6.77 -7.66 -2.28
C SER A 77 -6.92 -8.57 -3.51
N SER A 78 -7.26 -9.86 -3.29
CA SER A 78 -7.57 -10.78 -4.39
C SER A 78 -8.68 -10.23 -5.29
N HIS A 79 -9.70 -9.60 -4.70
CA HIS A 79 -10.79 -8.97 -5.45
C HIS A 79 -10.28 -7.88 -6.41
N GLN A 80 -9.43 -6.96 -5.93
CA GLN A 80 -8.84 -5.91 -6.78
C GLN A 80 -8.01 -6.50 -7.92
N PHE A 81 -7.27 -7.58 -7.66
CA PHE A 81 -6.41 -8.20 -8.65
C PHE A 81 -7.18 -9.01 -9.69
N ASP A 82 -8.29 -9.65 -9.31
CA ASP A 82 -9.10 -10.50 -10.18
C ASP A 82 -10.17 -9.69 -10.97
N SER A 83 -10.51 -8.49 -10.50
CA SER A 83 -11.44 -7.57 -11.19
C SER A 83 -10.74 -6.86 -12.34
N ALA A 84 -11.04 -7.26 -13.58
CA ALA A 84 -10.37 -6.75 -14.77
C ALA A 84 -10.45 -5.21 -14.90
N GLU A 85 -11.62 -4.64 -14.62
CA GLU A 85 -11.91 -3.20 -14.70
C GLU A 85 -11.09 -2.33 -13.75
N ARG A 86 -10.51 -2.92 -12.71
CA ARG A 86 -9.67 -2.22 -11.74
C ARG A 86 -8.24 -1.96 -12.26
N GLY A 87 -7.82 -2.62 -13.32
CA GLY A 87 -6.53 -2.40 -14.00
C GLY A 87 -5.26 -2.80 -13.24
N PHE A 88 -5.37 -3.56 -12.15
CA PHE A 88 -4.21 -4.05 -11.38
C PHE A 88 -3.48 -5.22 -12.05
N SER A 89 -4.17 -5.98 -12.87
CA SER A 89 -3.65 -7.21 -13.45
C SER A 89 -3.09 -7.02 -14.86
N ILE A 90 -1.94 -7.63 -15.14
CA ILE A 90 -1.35 -7.69 -16.48
C ILE A 90 -2.06 -8.69 -17.42
N ARG A 91 -3.02 -9.48 -16.89
CA ARG A 91 -3.65 -10.60 -17.61
C ARG A 91 -4.81 -10.17 -18.48
N TYR A 92 -5.47 -9.08 -18.15
CA TYR A 92 -6.68 -8.61 -18.81
C TYR A 92 -6.41 -7.33 -19.60
N ASP A 93 -7.10 -7.16 -20.71
CA ASP A 93 -7.13 -5.85 -21.40
C ASP A 93 -8.21 -4.99 -20.76
N SER A 94 -7.80 -3.95 -20.09
CA SER A 94 -8.69 -3.06 -19.33
C SER A 94 -8.13 -1.64 -19.26
N VAL A 95 -8.91 -0.71 -18.75
CA VAL A 95 -8.42 0.62 -18.38
C VAL A 95 -7.33 0.49 -17.31
N ILE A 96 -6.28 1.31 -17.39
CA ILE A 96 -5.21 1.35 -16.41
C ILE A 96 -5.62 2.26 -15.26
N ASP A 97 -6.46 1.77 -14.36
CA ASP A 97 -6.99 2.55 -13.22
C ASP A 97 -6.06 2.49 -12.01
N MET A 98 -5.93 1.34 -11.39
CA MET A 98 -5.10 1.00 -10.21
C MET A 98 -5.44 1.77 -8.94
N ARG A 99 -6.59 2.46 -8.85
CA ARG A 99 -7.03 3.09 -7.60
C ARG A 99 -7.55 2.04 -6.63
N MET A 100 -7.06 2.03 -5.40
CA MET A 100 -7.68 1.28 -4.31
C MET A 100 -8.95 2.01 -3.83
N ASN A 101 -8.87 3.33 -3.66
CA ASN A 101 -10.03 4.17 -3.39
C ASN A 101 -10.62 4.69 -4.70
N THR A 102 -11.74 4.13 -5.14
CA THR A 102 -12.42 4.51 -6.39
C THR A 102 -12.99 5.93 -6.39
N ASN A 103 -13.14 6.56 -5.21
CA ASN A 103 -13.55 7.95 -5.08
C ASN A 103 -12.40 8.95 -5.35
N SER A 104 -11.14 8.48 -5.43
CA SER A 104 -10.02 9.33 -5.84
C SER A 104 -10.18 9.74 -7.30
N SER A 105 -9.80 10.97 -7.64
CA SER A 105 -9.79 11.45 -9.03
C SER A 105 -8.52 11.06 -9.78
N PHE A 106 -7.48 10.62 -9.09
CA PHE A 106 -6.16 10.34 -9.66
C PHE A 106 -5.95 8.83 -9.88
N ASN A 107 -5.56 8.43 -11.09
CA ASN A 107 -5.40 7.04 -11.51
C ASN A 107 -4.10 6.81 -12.31
N ALA A 108 -3.77 5.56 -12.62
CA ALA A 108 -2.53 5.22 -13.32
C ALA A 108 -2.53 5.70 -14.79
N GLN A 109 -3.68 5.83 -15.43
CA GLN A 109 -3.77 6.39 -16.78
C GLN A 109 -3.27 7.85 -16.81
N GLN A 110 -3.57 8.62 -15.77
CA GLN A 110 -3.09 10.01 -15.66
C GLN A 110 -1.56 10.07 -15.46
N ILE A 111 -0.98 9.17 -14.67
CA ILE A 111 0.48 9.07 -14.57
C ILE A 111 1.10 8.90 -15.96
N LEU A 112 0.60 7.94 -16.73
CA LEU A 112 1.17 7.63 -18.05
C LEU A 112 0.98 8.75 -19.08
N ASN A 113 -0.11 9.51 -18.98
CA ASN A 113 -0.45 10.53 -19.99
C ASN A 113 -0.06 11.96 -19.57
N GLU A 114 0.08 12.26 -18.28
CA GLU A 114 0.26 13.64 -17.79
C GLU A 114 1.61 13.88 -17.10
N TYR A 115 2.21 12.86 -16.44
CA TYR A 115 3.48 13.03 -15.74
C TYR A 115 4.62 13.33 -16.71
N SER A 116 5.58 14.16 -16.27
CA SER A 116 6.81 14.42 -17.02
C SER A 116 7.68 13.16 -17.15
N GLU A 117 8.58 13.16 -18.13
CA GLU A 117 9.56 12.07 -18.32
C GLU A 117 10.36 11.79 -17.04
N SER A 118 10.77 12.85 -16.33
CA SER A 118 11.51 12.71 -15.07
C SER A 118 10.67 12.06 -13.97
N GLN A 119 9.40 12.41 -13.82
CA GLN A 119 8.51 11.81 -12.84
C GLN A 119 8.28 10.33 -13.11
N ILE A 120 7.97 9.95 -14.36
CA ILE A 120 7.82 8.54 -14.75
C ILE A 120 9.12 7.77 -14.51
N SER A 121 10.28 8.34 -14.90
CA SER A 121 11.58 7.71 -14.68
C SER A 121 11.85 7.47 -13.19
N ASN A 122 11.54 8.44 -12.33
CA ASN A 122 11.73 8.31 -10.88
C ASN A 122 10.87 7.20 -10.28
N ILE A 123 9.58 7.15 -10.64
CA ILE A 123 8.67 6.08 -10.20
C ILE A 123 9.23 4.70 -10.58
N LEU A 124 9.64 4.54 -11.84
CA LEU A 124 10.17 3.28 -12.33
C LEU A 124 11.52 2.91 -11.70
N PHE A 125 12.34 3.89 -11.36
CA PHE A 125 13.62 3.67 -10.69
C PHE A 125 13.40 3.31 -9.21
N GLU A 126 12.61 4.09 -8.49
CA GLU A 126 12.44 3.96 -7.05
C GLU A 126 11.57 2.76 -6.66
N TYR A 127 10.46 2.53 -7.41
CA TYR A 127 9.46 1.53 -7.03
C TYR A 127 9.53 0.22 -7.84
N ALA A 128 10.14 0.24 -9.03
CA ALA A 128 10.35 -0.98 -9.83
C ALA A 128 11.80 -1.48 -9.86
N ASP A 129 12.76 -0.69 -9.33
CA ASP A 129 14.20 -0.99 -9.39
C ASP A 129 14.69 -1.25 -10.84
N LEU A 130 14.25 -0.39 -11.78
CA LEU A 130 14.60 -0.49 -13.20
C LEU A 130 15.73 0.49 -13.55
N ARG A 131 16.91 -0.04 -13.85
CA ARG A 131 18.08 0.76 -14.25
C ARG A 131 17.88 1.51 -15.58
N ASN A 132 17.04 0.99 -16.47
CA ASN A 132 16.68 1.59 -17.75
C ASN A 132 15.42 2.47 -17.68
N SER A 133 15.02 2.92 -16.49
CA SER A 133 13.83 3.73 -16.23
C SER A 133 13.73 4.97 -17.12
N ARG A 134 14.85 5.67 -17.36
CA ARG A 134 14.90 6.86 -18.24
C ARG A 134 14.52 6.53 -19.69
N ALA A 135 15.05 5.43 -20.23
CA ALA A 135 14.74 5.02 -21.59
C ALA A 135 13.27 4.62 -21.75
N ILE A 136 12.71 3.91 -20.75
CA ILE A 136 11.30 3.54 -20.70
C ILE A 136 10.43 4.81 -20.60
N ALA A 137 10.74 5.72 -19.70
CA ALA A 137 9.98 6.97 -19.51
C ALA A 137 9.96 7.82 -20.78
N LYS A 138 11.12 8.00 -21.43
CA LYS A 138 11.22 8.71 -22.71
C LYS A 138 10.36 8.05 -23.79
N HIS A 139 10.35 6.73 -23.85
CA HIS A 139 9.53 5.99 -24.84
C HIS A 139 8.04 6.16 -24.60
N ILE A 140 7.60 6.09 -23.33
CA ILE A 140 6.20 6.35 -22.94
C ILE A 140 5.79 7.77 -23.34
N VAL A 141 6.61 8.78 -23.00
CA VAL A 141 6.34 10.17 -23.31
C VAL A 141 6.27 10.42 -24.82
N ASN A 142 7.20 9.87 -25.59
CA ASN A 142 7.16 10.00 -27.05
C ASN A 142 5.90 9.35 -27.64
N PHE A 143 5.53 8.16 -27.17
CA PHE A 143 4.33 7.47 -27.67
C PHE A 143 3.05 8.27 -27.42
N ARG A 144 2.89 8.85 -26.23
CA ARG A 144 1.66 9.58 -25.86
C ARG A 144 1.46 10.91 -26.60
N ILE A 145 2.50 11.46 -27.25
CA ILE A 145 2.37 12.68 -28.07
C ILE A 145 1.33 12.48 -29.17
N GLU A 146 1.31 11.31 -29.79
CA GLU A 146 0.41 10.99 -30.89
C GLU A 146 -0.80 10.15 -30.44
N ASN A 147 -0.64 9.36 -29.37
CA ASN A 147 -1.61 8.33 -28.98
C ASN A 147 -1.78 8.28 -27.46
N CYS A 148 -2.92 8.71 -26.96
CA CYS A 148 -3.26 8.53 -25.55
C CYS A 148 -3.17 7.04 -25.13
N ILE A 149 -2.52 6.76 -24.01
CA ILE A 149 -2.40 5.40 -23.44
C ILE A 149 -3.68 5.11 -22.66
N LYS A 150 -4.48 4.13 -23.12
CA LYS A 150 -5.82 3.87 -22.60
C LYS A 150 -5.98 2.50 -21.95
N SER A 151 -5.22 1.49 -22.41
CA SER A 151 -5.43 0.12 -21.91
C SER A 151 -4.13 -0.57 -21.54
N THR A 152 -4.27 -1.57 -20.69
CA THR A 152 -3.19 -2.43 -20.23
C THR A 152 -2.50 -3.14 -21.39
N LEU A 153 -3.24 -3.65 -22.36
CA LEU A 153 -2.65 -4.31 -23.55
C LEU A 153 -1.82 -3.33 -24.38
N GLN A 154 -2.34 -2.09 -24.59
CA GLN A 154 -1.60 -1.05 -25.29
C GLN A 154 -0.30 -0.70 -24.54
N PHE A 155 -0.38 -0.54 -23.22
CA PHE A 155 0.78 -0.23 -22.39
C PHE A 155 1.82 -1.36 -22.41
N ASN A 156 1.39 -2.62 -22.31
CA ASN A 156 2.29 -3.76 -22.41
C ASN A 156 3.04 -3.81 -23.76
N LYS A 157 2.37 -3.45 -24.87
CA LYS A 157 3.01 -3.34 -26.20
C LYS A 157 4.08 -2.23 -26.23
N ILE A 158 3.79 -1.08 -25.60
CA ILE A 158 4.76 0.03 -25.50
C ILE A 158 6.01 -0.40 -24.73
N LEU A 159 5.85 -1.22 -23.69
CA LEU A 159 6.95 -1.69 -22.86
C LEU A 159 7.76 -2.82 -23.49
N SER A 160 7.21 -3.53 -24.46
CA SER A 160 7.82 -4.75 -25.04
C SER A 160 9.27 -4.61 -25.49
N PRO A 161 9.75 -3.48 -26.09
CA PRO A 161 11.12 -3.31 -26.49
C PRO A 161 12.15 -3.28 -25.34
N PHE A 162 11.68 -3.05 -24.11
CA PHE A 162 12.52 -2.91 -22.92
C PHE A 162 12.52 -4.16 -22.04
N ILE A 163 11.77 -5.18 -22.43
CA ILE A 163 11.56 -6.39 -21.64
C ILE A 163 12.33 -7.53 -22.29
N ALA A 164 13.24 -8.15 -21.53
CA ALA A 164 13.98 -9.31 -22.00
C ALA A 164 13.05 -10.52 -22.17
N LYS A 165 13.28 -11.29 -23.24
CA LYS A 165 12.52 -12.52 -23.53
C LYS A 165 12.60 -13.50 -22.35
N GLY A 166 11.43 -14.00 -21.92
CA GLY A 166 11.29 -14.90 -20.76
C GLY A 166 11.19 -14.19 -19.41
N PHE A 167 11.26 -12.86 -19.37
CA PHE A 167 11.09 -12.04 -18.14
C PHE A 167 9.90 -11.11 -18.22
N GLU A 168 8.99 -11.31 -19.18
CA GLU A 168 7.89 -10.43 -19.49
C GLU A 168 7.01 -10.18 -18.26
N ASN A 169 6.46 -11.24 -17.68
CA ASN A 169 5.57 -11.13 -16.52
C ASN A 169 6.25 -10.49 -15.31
N LYS A 170 7.53 -10.85 -15.08
CA LYS A 170 8.29 -10.31 -13.94
C LYS A 170 8.54 -8.80 -14.08
N THR A 171 8.90 -8.36 -15.28
CA THR A 171 9.18 -6.94 -15.53
C THR A 171 7.90 -6.12 -15.53
N LEU A 172 6.85 -6.60 -16.19
CA LEU A 172 5.54 -5.96 -16.17
C LEU A 172 4.99 -5.85 -14.75
N ALA A 173 5.05 -6.93 -13.96
CA ALA A 173 4.57 -6.90 -12.57
C ALA A 173 5.27 -5.82 -11.74
N LYS A 174 6.58 -5.60 -11.92
CA LYS A 174 7.33 -4.52 -11.25
C LYS A 174 6.87 -3.13 -11.69
N ILE A 175 6.62 -2.95 -12.99
CA ILE A 175 6.16 -1.66 -13.54
C ILE A 175 4.75 -1.36 -13.03
N TYR A 176 3.84 -2.33 -13.05
CA TYR A 176 2.49 -2.20 -12.52
C TYR A 176 2.50 -1.93 -11.02
N GLN A 177 3.35 -2.62 -10.26
CA GLN A 177 3.58 -2.32 -8.84
C GLN A 177 4.02 -0.87 -8.63
N ALA A 178 4.94 -0.36 -9.44
CA ALA A 178 5.43 1.01 -9.31
C ALA A 178 4.32 2.05 -9.57
N LEU A 179 3.51 1.85 -10.61
CA LEU A 179 2.34 2.70 -10.89
C LEU A 179 1.31 2.63 -9.76
N ARG A 180 1.03 1.44 -9.24
CA ARG A 180 0.10 1.23 -8.15
C ARG A 180 0.53 1.97 -6.88
N ILE A 181 1.81 1.84 -6.51
CA ILE A 181 2.40 2.52 -5.36
C ILE A 181 2.20 4.03 -5.48
N GLU A 182 2.45 4.59 -6.66
CA GLU A 182 2.30 6.02 -6.91
C GLU A 182 0.83 6.46 -6.83
N VAL A 183 -0.08 5.77 -7.53
CA VAL A 183 -1.53 6.10 -7.54
C VAL A 183 -2.10 6.14 -6.14
N ASN A 184 -1.72 5.19 -5.30
CA ASN A 184 -2.30 5.01 -3.97
C ASN A 184 -1.46 5.62 -2.85
N SER A 185 -0.32 6.27 -3.17
CA SER A 185 0.64 6.83 -2.20
C SER A 185 0.99 5.81 -1.10
N GLU A 186 1.19 4.54 -1.49
CA GLU A 186 1.31 3.41 -0.55
C GLU A 186 2.49 3.58 0.42
N ILE A 187 3.62 4.08 -0.09
CA ILE A 187 4.84 4.28 0.70
C ILE A 187 4.66 5.39 1.73
N ASP A 188 4.02 6.50 1.36
CA ASP A 188 3.79 7.60 2.30
C ASP A 188 2.74 7.21 3.35
N ALA A 189 1.67 6.53 2.95
CA ALA A 189 0.69 5.99 3.88
C ALA A 189 1.32 5.02 4.89
N LEU A 190 2.24 4.15 4.44
CA LEU A 190 2.96 3.23 5.32
C LEU A 190 3.88 3.99 6.30
N LYS A 191 4.60 5.01 5.84
CA LYS A 191 5.45 5.84 6.72
C LYS A 191 4.60 6.57 7.77
N GLU A 192 3.49 7.19 7.36
CA GLU A 192 2.57 7.87 8.27
C GLU A 192 1.99 6.91 9.31
N LEU A 193 1.62 5.69 8.90
CA LEU A 193 1.18 4.65 9.82
C LEU A 193 2.26 4.29 10.83
N LEU A 194 3.45 3.95 10.35
CA LEU A 194 4.56 3.50 11.22
C LEU A 194 4.90 4.53 12.29
N CYS A 195 4.88 5.84 11.94
CA CYS A 195 5.11 6.92 12.90
C CYS A 195 4.04 7.00 14.00
N GLN A 196 2.81 6.58 13.74
CA GLN A 196 1.72 6.62 14.73
C GLN A 196 1.76 5.42 15.70
N LEU A 197 2.31 4.27 15.28
CA LEU A 197 2.27 3.03 16.06
C LEU A 197 2.85 3.15 17.48
N PRO A 198 3.99 3.83 17.70
CA PRO A 198 4.56 3.99 19.05
C PRO A 198 3.63 4.72 20.03
N GLU A 199 2.79 5.63 19.53
CA GLU A 199 1.88 6.43 20.34
C GLU A 199 0.58 5.71 20.68
N VAL A 200 0.12 4.82 19.79
CA VAL A 200 -1.21 4.18 19.93
C VAL A 200 -1.15 2.75 20.43
N VAL A 201 -0.04 2.04 20.24
CA VAL A 201 0.11 0.66 20.69
C VAL A 201 0.60 0.63 22.14
N LYS A 202 -0.12 -0.07 23.01
CA LYS A 202 0.26 -0.23 24.42
C LYS A 202 1.65 -0.86 24.55
N LYS A 203 2.31 -0.57 25.66
CA LYS A 203 3.52 -1.33 26.06
C LYS A 203 3.19 -2.81 26.18
N GLY A 204 3.92 -3.65 25.44
CA GLY A 204 3.64 -5.10 25.35
C GLY A 204 2.62 -5.49 24.29
N GLY A 205 1.99 -4.52 23.62
CA GLY A 205 1.14 -4.75 22.47
C GLY A 205 1.89 -5.36 21.29
N LYS A 206 1.18 -5.95 20.34
CA LYS A 206 1.76 -6.66 19.21
C LYS A 206 1.50 -5.93 17.88
N ILE A 207 2.52 -5.89 17.04
CA ILE A 207 2.44 -5.35 15.68
C ILE A 207 2.80 -6.48 14.73
N SER A 208 1.91 -6.79 13.80
CA SER A 208 2.12 -7.77 12.74
C SER A 208 1.84 -7.12 11.38
N ILE A 209 2.86 -7.06 10.54
CA ILE A 209 2.77 -6.45 9.21
C ILE A 209 3.30 -7.47 8.19
N ILE A 210 2.45 -7.84 7.23
CA ILE A 210 2.82 -8.65 6.07
C ILE A 210 3.16 -7.69 4.93
N THR A 211 4.29 -7.92 4.28
CA THR A 211 4.81 -7.11 3.16
C THR A 211 5.02 -7.99 1.94
N TYR A 212 4.77 -7.47 0.74
CA TYR A 212 4.86 -8.23 -0.50
C TYR A 212 6.03 -7.82 -1.39
N HIS A 213 6.65 -6.67 -1.14
CA HIS A 213 7.82 -6.23 -1.89
C HIS A 213 8.90 -5.61 -1.00
N SER A 214 10.12 -5.57 -1.56
CA SER A 214 11.34 -5.18 -0.83
C SER A 214 11.31 -3.76 -0.27
N ILE A 215 10.53 -2.85 -0.83
CA ILE A 215 10.46 -1.45 -0.39
C ILE A 215 9.69 -1.40 0.94
N GLU A 216 8.50 -2.01 1.00
CA GLU A 216 7.73 -2.13 2.24
C GLU A 216 8.54 -2.84 3.33
N ASP A 217 9.08 -4.01 3.01
CA ASP A 217 9.88 -4.81 3.95
C ASP A 217 11.04 -4.01 4.55
N ARG A 218 11.76 -3.27 3.72
CA ARG A 218 12.87 -2.41 4.15
C ARG A 218 12.42 -1.27 5.05
N LEU A 219 11.30 -0.60 4.73
CA LEU A 219 10.75 0.48 5.55
C LEU A 219 10.29 -0.02 6.91
N VAL A 220 9.50 -1.10 6.94
CA VAL A 220 9.01 -1.70 8.18
C VAL A 220 10.17 -2.16 9.05
N LYS A 221 11.13 -2.90 8.50
CA LYS A 221 12.31 -3.38 9.24
C LYS A 221 13.18 -2.25 9.79
N ARG A 222 13.41 -1.20 8.98
CA ARG A 222 14.17 -0.03 9.44
C ARG A 222 13.47 0.67 10.58
N PHE A 223 12.18 0.97 10.42
CA PHE A 223 11.44 1.67 11.44
C PHE A 223 11.35 0.87 12.75
N ILE A 224 11.07 -0.42 12.68
CA ILE A 224 11.05 -1.29 13.88
C ILE A 224 12.43 -1.35 14.54
N LYS A 225 13.50 -1.37 13.76
CA LYS A 225 14.88 -1.46 14.29
C LYS A 225 15.40 -0.14 14.84
N ASN A 226 15.11 0.96 14.13
CA ASN A 226 15.79 2.25 14.34
C ASN A 226 14.85 3.34 14.90
N GLY A 227 13.53 3.15 14.86
CA GLY A 227 12.55 4.18 15.22
C GLY A 227 12.42 5.31 14.17
N CYS A 228 13.12 5.18 13.04
CA CYS A 228 13.12 6.14 11.94
C CYS A 228 13.34 5.43 10.60
N PHE A 229 13.19 6.15 9.49
CA PHE A 229 13.39 5.62 8.13
C PHE A 229 14.84 5.75 7.65
N ASP A 230 15.64 6.53 8.36
CA ASP A 230 17.05 6.73 8.08
C ASP A 230 17.89 5.53 8.52
N SER A 231 19.17 5.54 8.16
CA SER A 231 20.09 4.42 8.41
C SER A 231 20.45 4.25 9.88
N GLU A 232 20.38 5.32 10.67
CA GLU A 232 20.78 5.30 12.08
C GLU A 232 19.64 5.72 13.01
N PRO A 233 19.47 5.04 14.17
CA PRO A 233 18.50 5.42 15.17
C PRO A 233 18.86 6.77 15.81
N ILE A 234 17.84 7.50 16.25
CA ILE A 234 18.01 8.75 16.98
C ILE A 234 18.50 8.42 18.40
N LYS A 235 19.56 9.10 18.84
CA LYS A 235 20.04 9.04 20.21
C LYS A 235 19.38 10.12 21.06
N ASP A 236 19.10 9.80 22.32
CA ASP A 236 18.71 10.80 23.31
C ASP A 236 19.93 11.67 23.74
N ASP A 237 19.69 12.69 24.57
CA ASP A 237 20.72 13.59 25.08
C ASP A 237 21.82 12.90 25.90
N PHE A 238 21.59 11.65 26.32
CA PHE A 238 22.53 10.81 27.05
C PHE A 238 23.23 9.77 26.15
N GLY A 239 23.01 9.84 24.82
CA GLY A 239 23.60 8.93 23.85
C GLY A 239 22.96 7.55 23.79
N LYS A 240 21.82 7.31 24.47
CA LYS A 240 21.08 6.06 24.38
C LYS A 240 20.15 6.08 23.16
N TRP A 241 20.01 4.91 22.52
CA TRP A 241 19.08 4.74 21.42
C TRP A 241 17.63 4.84 21.90
N ASN A 242 16.88 5.79 21.36
CA ASN A 242 15.44 5.89 21.59
C ASN A 242 14.72 4.97 20.61
N LEU A 243 14.57 3.69 20.98
CA LEU A 243 13.90 2.69 20.15
C LEU A 243 12.45 2.53 20.59
N PRO A 244 11.47 2.80 19.71
CA PRO A 244 10.05 2.71 20.04
C PRO A 244 9.59 1.28 20.26
N PHE A 245 10.30 0.28 19.71
CA PHE A 245 9.92 -1.13 19.80
C PHE A 245 11.04 -1.97 20.41
N LYS A 246 10.62 -2.96 21.21
CA LYS A 246 11.49 -4.06 21.63
C LYS A 246 11.27 -5.23 20.67
N LYS A 247 12.36 -5.90 20.28
CA LYS A 247 12.30 -7.15 19.52
C LYS A 247 11.76 -8.28 20.37
#